data_ad4518fbdc0f7b4849f312f7b01aa876
#
_entry.id   ad4518fbdc0f7b4849f312f7b01aa876
#
_cell.length_a   1.000
_cell.length_b   1.000
_cell.length_c   1.000
_cell.angle_alpha   90.00
_cell.angle_beta   90.00
_cell.angle_gamma   90.00
#
_symmetry.space_group_name_H-M   'P 1'
#
loop_
_entity.id
_entity.type
_entity.pdbx_description
1 polymer ?
#
loop_
_entity_poly.entity_id
_entity_poly.type
_entity_poly.pdbx_seq_one_letter_code
_entity_poly.pdbx_strand_id
1 'polypeptide(L)'
;MDSEACNYNPDATEDDGSCATLDCSGECGGDAESDPCGECNGDGVACSTVFNVDMNCAGTEFTTVHVTGPFCGWCGGEAWNTMSDEDGDGVYTLTLYNLEAPLEYKYMIDGFADQETLYDDMAAGASCAPITDYWSYGNRQLDAVGGGLTVSETYGSCMTCDEQAAMLVSTIDFEVDMNGSMYPNGDYDNVVLNGDWPGSGPWNGWGLQLSDDDGDGVYTGSLTLDVGTSFEYVVAVTGSADGWSGWGQQFGQPACNGANFTATAPADGNTSTTVSISVDDLSA
;
A
#
# COMPACT_ATOMS: atom_id res chain seq x y z
N MET A 1 31.63 10.45 -51.80
CA MET A 1 32.42 11.60 -51.26
C MET A 1 31.44 12.53 -50.56
N ASP A 2 31.58 12.69 -49.26
CA ASP A 2 30.77 13.58 -48.43
C ASP A 2 31.63 14.75 -47.94
N SER A 3 31.30 15.99 -48.37
CA SER A 3 32.07 17.21 -48.02
C SER A 3 31.88 17.60 -46.53
N GLU A 4 30.95 16.98 -45.80
CA GLU A 4 30.72 17.17 -44.37
C GLU A 4 31.47 16.14 -43.53
N ALA A 5 32.06 15.12 -44.15
CA ALA A 5 32.86 14.12 -43.45
C ALA A 5 34.11 14.76 -42.84
N CYS A 6 34.42 14.41 -41.59
CA CYS A 6 35.61 14.93 -40.86
C CYS A 6 36.94 14.52 -41.53
N ASN A 7 36.96 13.45 -42.30
CA ASN A 7 38.10 12.96 -43.07
C ASN A 7 37.99 13.30 -44.57
N TYR A 8 37.17 14.31 -44.95
CA TYR A 8 37.00 14.72 -46.34
C TYR A 8 38.32 15.13 -46.97
N ASN A 9 38.65 14.55 -48.15
CA ASN A 9 39.78 14.92 -48.92
C ASN A 9 39.31 15.58 -50.26
N PRO A 10 39.51 16.89 -50.46
CA PRO A 10 39.07 17.58 -51.66
C PRO A 10 39.81 17.14 -52.95
N ASP A 11 40.95 16.47 -52.78
CA ASP A 11 41.76 15.99 -53.97
C ASP A 11 41.39 14.52 -54.31
N ALA A 12 40.51 13.88 -53.63
CA ALA A 12 40.05 12.51 -53.90
C ALA A 12 39.25 12.50 -55.24
N THR A 13 39.58 11.58 -56.14
CA THR A 13 38.88 11.38 -57.42
C THR A 13 37.89 10.26 -57.43
N GLU A 14 37.91 9.38 -56.39
CA GLU A 14 37.02 8.26 -56.24
C GLU A 14 36.58 8.18 -54.74
N ASP A 15 35.35 7.70 -54.48
CA ASP A 15 34.83 7.44 -53.18
C ASP A 15 35.20 6.00 -52.73
N ASP A 16 36.02 5.85 -51.70
CA ASP A 16 36.42 4.56 -51.18
C ASP A 16 35.51 4.06 -50.00
N GLY A 17 34.44 4.81 -49.71
CA GLY A 17 33.51 4.49 -48.63
C GLY A 17 34.06 4.76 -47.23
N SER A 18 35.18 5.46 -47.09
CA SER A 18 35.83 5.74 -45.80
C SER A 18 35.36 7.03 -45.12
N CYS A 19 34.31 7.68 -45.67
CA CYS A 19 33.75 8.89 -45.06
C CYS A 19 33.32 8.64 -43.61
N ALA A 20 33.85 9.45 -42.70
CA ALA A 20 33.56 9.36 -41.27
C ALA A 20 32.95 10.67 -40.73
N THR A 21 32.13 10.58 -39.71
CA THR A 21 31.61 11.73 -38.97
C THR A 21 32.40 11.91 -37.67
N LEU A 22 32.36 13.12 -37.13
CA LEU A 22 32.84 13.33 -35.75
C LEU A 22 31.92 12.62 -34.77
N ASP A 23 32.51 11.92 -33.81
CA ASP A 23 31.77 11.46 -32.65
C ASP A 23 31.49 12.61 -31.66
N CYS A 24 30.79 12.36 -30.54
CA CYS A 24 30.46 13.39 -29.55
C CYS A 24 31.71 13.96 -28.82
N SER A 25 32.85 13.26 -28.85
CA SER A 25 34.15 13.74 -28.31
C SER A 25 34.92 14.58 -29.29
N GLY A 26 34.47 14.65 -30.55
CA GLY A 26 35.12 15.35 -31.63
C GLY A 26 36.19 14.53 -32.35
N GLU A 27 36.25 13.23 -32.17
CA GLU A 27 37.16 12.33 -32.87
C GLU A 27 36.52 11.87 -34.18
N CYS A 28 37.31 11.95 -35.26
CA CYS A 28 36.84 11.56 -36.58
C CYS A 28 36.76 10.04 -36.73
N GLY A 29 35.53 9.53 -36.90
CA GLY A 29 35.29 8.08 -36.95
C GLY A 29 35.43 7.39 -35.59
N GLY A 30 35.37 8.15 -34.52
CA GLY A 30 35.35 7.61 -33.13
C GLY A 30 34.04 6.93 -32.81
N ASP A 31 34.02 6.20 -31.68
CA ASP A 31 32.91 5.39 -31.20
C ASP A 31 32.20 6.03 -29.98
N ALA A 32 32.56 7.28 -29.63
CA ALA A 32 31.91 7.94 -28.49
C ALA A 32 30.48 8.35 -28.83
N GLU A 33 29.52 7.93 -27.99
CA GLU A 33 28.10 8.19 -28.17
C GLU A 33 27.61 9.21 -27.14
N SER A 34 26.64 10.05 -27.52
CA SER A 34 25.92 10.90 -26.58
C SER A 34 24.87 10.08 -25.86
N ASP A 35 24.81 10.21 -24.55
CA ASP A 35 23.74 9.66 -23.73
C ASP A 35 22.39 10.40 -23.93
N PRO A 36 21.29 9.96 -23.33
CA PRO A 36 20.00 10.65 -23.42
C PRO A 36 20.00 12.10 -22.89
N CYS A 37 20.97 12.45 -22.04
CA CYS A 37 21.16 13.81 -21.52
C CYS A 37 21.98 14.71 -22.46
N GLY A 38 22.55 14.15 -23.55
CA GLY A 38 23.44 14.84 -24.47
C GLY A 38 24.91 14.91 -24.02
N GLU A 39 25.27 14.17 -22.96
CA GLU A 39 26.63 14.07 -22.48
C GLU A 39 27.39 12.98 -23.28
N CYS A 40 28.62 13.30 -23.69
CA CYS A 40 29.44 12.35 -24.39
C CYS A 40 29.97 11.26 -23.48
N ASN A 41 29.68 10.00 -23.82
CA ASN A 41 29.96 8.83 -22.98
C ASN A 41 29.36 8.92 -21.55
N GLY A 42 28.27 9.67 -21.40
CA GLY A 42 27.52 9.75 -20.16
C GLY A 42 26.74 8.46 -19.87
N ASP A 43 26.17 8.37 -18.68
CA ASP A 43 25.35 7.23 -18.23
C ASP A 43 23.84 7.55 -18.23
N GLY A 44 23.44 8.74 -18.66
CA GLY A 44 22.06 9.19 -18.72
C GLY A 44 21.46 9.57 -17.36
N VAL A 45 22.19 9.41 -16.26
CA VAL A 45 21.66 9.67 -14.91
C VAL A 45 21.35 11.14 -14.69
N ALA A 46 22.16 12.05 -15.26
CA ALA A 46 22.04 13.48 -15.01
C ALA A 46 20.65 14.08 -15.31
N CYS A 47 19.93 13.53 -16.29
CA CYS A 47 18.59 13.99 -16.68
C CYS A 47 17.49 12.93 -16.49
N SER A 48 17.80 11.78 -15.91
CA SER A 48 16.84 10.69 -15.72
C SER A 48 15.95 10.89 -14.50
N THR A 49 14.69 10.50 -14.63
CA THR A 49 13.74 10.31 -13.53
C THR A 49 13.15 8.92 -13.66
N VAL A 50 13.24 8.13 -12.60
CA VAL A 50 12.71 6.76 -12.53
C VAL A 50 11.39 6.79 -11.81
N PHE A 51 10.35 6.30 -12.46
CA PHE A 51 9.01 6.13 -11.89
C PHE A 51 8.81 4.66 -11.54
N ASN A 52 8.45 4.38 -10.30
CA ASN A 52 7.99 3.08 -9.84
C ASN A 52 6.56 3.22 -9.35
N VAL A 53 5.65 2.38 -9.83
CA VAL A 53 4.28 2.33 -9.36
C VAL A 53 3.92 0.92 -8.91
N ASP A 54 3.50 0.79 -7.67
CA ASP A 54 3.00 -0.45 -7.09
C ASP A 54 1.55 -0.67 -7.52
N MET A 55 1.32 -1.76 -8.26
CA MET A 55 0.02 -2.18 -8.80
C MET A 55 -0.64 -3.28 -7.98
N ASN A 56 -0.01 -3.77 -6.90
CA ASN A 56 -0.50 -4.92 -6.13
C ASN A 56 -1.88 -4.70 -5.48
N CYS A 57 -2.27 -3.45 -5.26
CA CYS A 57 -3.58 -3.10 -4.71
C CYS A 57 -4.44 -2.24 -5.67
N ALA A 58 -4.15 -2.25 -6.96
CA ALA A 58 -4.89 -1.48 -7.96
C ALA A 58 -6.40 -1.83 -8.06
N GLY A 59 -6.80 -3.01 -7.59
CA GLY A 59 -8.21 -3.42 -7.49
C GLY A 59 -8.90 -3.69 -8.83
N THR A 60 -8.16 -3.68 -9.95
CA THR A 60 -8.68 -3.90 -11.29
C THR A 60 -7.72 -4.75 -12.11
N GLU A 61 -8.24 -5.46 -13.11
CA GLU A 61 -7.44 -6.21 -14.08
C GLU A 61 -6.92 -5.28 -15.16
N PHE A 62 -5.67 -5.44 -15.55
CA PHE A 62 -5.03 -4.63 -16.59
C PHE A 62 -4.00 -5.45 -17.38
N THR A 63 -3.58 -4.91 -18.53
CA THR A 63 -2.56 -5.53 -19.38
C THR A 63 -1.30 -4.67 -19.48
N THR A 64 -1.44 -3.34 -19.47
CA THR A 64 -0.33 -2.40 -19.57
C THR A 64 -0.49 -1.26 -18.59
N VAL A 65 0.65 -0.76 -18.09
CA VAL A 65 0.73 0.41 -17.21
C VAL A 65 1.53 1.50 -17.93
N HIS A 66 1.06 2.74 -17.79
CA HIS A 66 1.67 3.90 -18.47
C HIS A 66 1.75 5.09 -17.53
N VAL A 67 2.71 5.98 -17.77
CA VAL A 67 2.76 7.31 -17.16
C VAL A 67 2.45 8.37 -18.21
N THR A 68 1.59 9.34 -17.88
CA THR A 68 1.21 10.43 -18.77
C THR A 68 1.32 11.79 -18.09
N GLY A 69 1.49 12.84 -18.87
CA GLY A 69 1.63 14.19 -18.36
C GLY A 69 1.87 15.21 -19.48
N PRO A 70 2.13 16.50 -19.13
CA PRO A 70 2.41 17.57 -20.09
C PRO A 70 3.58 17.27 -21.04
N PHE A 71 4.58 16.48 -20.58
CA PHE A 71 5.76 16.10 -21.39
C PHE A 71 5.39 15.37 -22.68
N CYS A 72 4.19 14.88 -22.80
CA CYS A 72 3.67 14.27 -24.01
C CYS A 72 2.31 14.84 -24.44
N GLY A 73 1.86 15.94 -23.81
CA GLY A 73 0.53 16.51 -24.06
C GLY A 73 -0.60 15.60 -23.57
N TRP A 74 -0.40 14.89 -22.44
CA TRP A 74 -1.34 13.93 -21.88
C TRP A 74 -1.65 12.80 -22.86
N CYS A 75 -0.60 12.16 -23.37
CA CYS A 75 -0.69 11.08 -24.37
C CYS A 75 -1.30 9.81 -23.79
N GLY A 76 -1.84 8.97 -24.68
CA GLY A 76 -2.26 7.61 -24.37
C GLY A 76 -1.09 6.65 -24.17
N GLY A 77 -1.38 5.36 -24.23
CA GLY A 77 -0.37 4.30 -24.12
C GLY A 77 0.46 4.19 -25.39
N GLU A 78 1.68 4.70 -25.35
CA GLU A 78 2.70 4.57 -26.38
C GLU A 78 3.82 3.65 -25.87
N ALA A 79 4.60 3.05 -26.77
CA ALA A 79 5.66 2.13 -26.37
C ALA A 79 6.70 2.77 -25.42
N TRP A 80 7.00 4.06 -25.59
CA TRP A 80 8.02 4.77 -24.82
C TRP A 80 7.55 5.26 -23.45
N ASN A 81 6.22 5.33 -23.17
CA ASN A 81 5.66 5.65 -21.85
C ASN A 81 5.03 4.44 -21.19
N THR A 82 5.23 3.24 -21.73
CA THR A 82 4.81 1.98 -21.13
C THR A 82 5.83 1.54 -20.08
N MET A 83 5.34 1.24 -18.91
CA MET A 83 6.12 0.74 -17.78
C MET A 83 6.28 -0.78 -17.85
N SER A 84 7.32 -1.33 -17.26
CA SER A 84 7.57 -2.78 -17.22
C SER A 84 7.75 -3.28 -15.78
N ASP A 85 7.31 -4.51 -15.55
CA ASP A 85 7.55 -5.30 -14.34
C ASP A 85 8.33 -6.54 -14.80
N GLU A 86 9.66 -6.44 -14.80
CA GLU A 86 10.54 -7.49 -15.34
C GLU A 86 10.78 -8.61 -14.34
N ASP A 87 10.70 -8.34 -13.04
CA ASP A 87 10.93 -9.32 -11.96
C ASP A 87 9.62 -9.91 -11.41
N GLY A 88 8.47 -9.38 -11.80
CA GLY A 88 7.15 -9.91 -11.49
C GLY A 88 6.71 -9.65 -10.05
N ASP A 89 7.22 -8.57 -9.43
CA ASP A 89 6.86 -8.21 -8.05
C ASP A 89 5.61 -7.32 -7.95
N GLY A 90 5.04 -6.92 -9.09
CA GLY A 90 3.87 -6.03 -9.20
C GLY A 90 4.22 -4.54 -9.15
N VAL A 91 5.51 -4.19 -9.11
CA VAL A 91 5.98 -2.81 -9.18
C VAL A 91 6.46 -2.51 -10.60
N TYR A 92 5.73 -1.67 -11.30
CA TYR A 92 6.04 -1.28 -12.67
C TYR A 92 7.02 -0.11 -12.70
N THR A 93 8.06 -0.20 -13.52
CA THR A 93 9.15 0.77 -13.60
C THR A 93 9.27 1.37 -15.00
N LEU A 94 9.57 2.67 -15.08
CA LEU A 94 9.92 3.38 -16.30
C LEU A 94 10.93 4.50 -15.99
N THR A 95 11.95 4.63 -16.83
CA THR A 95 12.87 5.77 -16.80
C THR A 95 12.53 6.75 -17.91
N LEU A 96 12.27 8.00 -17.57
CA LEU A 96 12.11 9.11 -18.50
C LEU A 96 13.26 10.11 -18.36
N TYR A 97 13.57 10.79 -19.44
CA TYR A 97 14.71 11.70 -19.54
C TYR A 97 14.24 13.11 -19.91
N ASN A 98 15.02 14.11 -19.51
CA ASN A 98 14.83 15.51 -19.90
C ASN A 98 13.43 16.05 -19.55
N LEU A 99 12.86 15.64 -18.43
CA LEU A 99 11.62 16.19 -17.91
C LEU A 99 11.85 17.59 -17.34
N GLU A 100 10.81 18.41 -17.31
CA GLU A 100 10.84 19.76 -16.75
C GLU A 100 10.03 19.81 -15.43
N ALA A 101 10.56 20.48 -14.41
CA ALA A 101 9.89 20.70 -13.13
C ALA A 101 9.24 22.10 -13.09
N PRO A 102 8.12 22.30 -12.35
CA PRO A 102 7.34 21.24 -11.67
C PRO A 102 6.65 20.32 -12.68
N LEU A 103 6.68 19.02 -12.44
CA LEU A 103 6.08 18.02 -13.33
C LEU A 103 4.75 17.53 -12.75
N GLU A 104 3.66 17.78 -13.46
CA GLU A 104 2.36 17.19 -13.21
C GLU A 104 2.21 15.90 -14.03
N TYR A 105 1.68 14.84 -13.45
CA TYR A 105 1.56 13.54 -14.12
C TYR A 105 0.52 12.65 -13.44
N LYS A 106 0.21 11.53 -14.07
CA LYS A 106 -0.57 10.43 -13.48
C LYS A 106 -0.23 9.10 -14.13
N TYR A 107 -0.63 8.04 -13.45
CA TYR A 107 -0.59 6.69 -14.00
C TYR A 107 -1.93 6.32 -14.65
N MET A 108 -1.87 5.46 -15.65
CA MET A 108 -3.03 4.93 -16.34
C MET A 108 -2.78 3.50 -16.80
N ILE A 109 -3.85 2.76 -17.02
CA ILE A 109 -3.82 1.37 -17.47
C ILE A 109 -4.51 1.24 -18.83
N ASP A 110 -3.99 0.32 -19.65
CA ASP A 110 -4.51 0.00 -20.98
C ASP A 110 -4.80 1.24 -21.85
N GLY A 111 -3.82 2.16 -21.86
CA GLY A 111 -3.95 3.47 -22.48
C GLY A 111 -4.88 4.37 -21.66
N PHE A 112 -5.98 4.81 -22.25
CA PHE A 112 -7.02 5.58 -21.54
C PHE A 112 -8.23 4.73 -21.12
N ALA A 113 -8.09 3.41 -21.05
CA ALA A 113 -9.19 2.57 -20.61
C ALA A 113 -9.56 2.89 -19.14
N ASP A 114 -8.55 3.12 -18.30
CA ASP A 114 -8.74 3.66 -16.96
C ASP A 114 -7.52 4.53 -16.56
N GLN A 115 -7.76 5.48 -15.66
CA GLN A 115 -6.76 6.40 -15.13
C GLN A 115 -6.92 6.48 -13.63
N GLU A 116 -5.81 6.58 -12.92
CA GLU A 116 -5.89 6.84 -11.47
C GLU A 116 -6.64 8.15 -11.20
N THR A 117 -7.40 8.16 -10.11
CA THR A 117 -8.08 9.34 -9.60
C THR A 117 -7.67 9.56 -8.16
N LEU A 118 -7.05 10.71 -7.87
CA LEU A 118 -6.53 11.05 -6.54
C LEU A 118 -7.37 12.17 -5.89
N TYR A 119 -8.68 12.18 -6.14
CA TYR A 119 -9.55 13.23 -5.61
C TYR A 119 -9.62 13.24 -4.09
N ASP A 120 -9.74 12.08 -3.48
CA ASP A 120 -9.85 11.98 -2.03
C ASP A 120 -8.53 12.36 -1.36
N ASP A 121 -7.40 11.90 -1.91
CA ASP A 121 -6.07 12.28 -1.47
C ASP A 121 -5.84 13.80 -1.60
N MET A 122 -6.20 14.38 -2.74
CA MET A 122 -6.11 15.82 -2.99
C MET A 122 -7.00 16.61 -2.03
N ALA A 123 -8.23 16.16 -1.78
CA ALA A 123 -9.15 16.79 -0.85
C ALA A 123 -8.66 16.71 0.61
N ALA A 124 -7.98 15.62 0.95
CA ALA A 124 -7.31 15.43 2.23
C ALA A 124 -6.02 16.25 2.37
N GLY A 125 -5.53 16.87 1.29
CA GLY A 125 -4.29 17.65 1.27
C GLY A 125 -3.02 16.81 1.24
N ALA A 126 -3.09 15.62 0.67
CA ALA A 126 -1.94 14.73 0.52
C ALA A 126 -0.88 15.36 -0.39
N SER A 127 0.40 15.18 -0.03
CA SER A 127 1.51 15.79 -0.75
C SER A 127 1.75 15.21 -2.14
N CYS A 128 1.33 13.97 -2.39
CA CYS A 128 1.49 13.32 -3.69
C CYS A 128 0.50 13.83 -4.73
N ALA A 129 -0.62 14.43 -4.29
CA ALA A 129 -1.66 14.99 -5.16
C ALA A 129 -2.04 16.41 -4.73
N PRO A 130 -1.16 17.40 -4.90
CA PRO A 130 -1.46 18.78 -4.54
C PRO A 130 -2.52 19.35 -5.49
N ILE A 131 -3.25 20.36 -5.01
CA ILE A 131 -4.15 21.14 -5.88
C ILE A 131 -3.28 21.99 -6.79
N THR A 132 -3.20 21.64 -8.08
CA THR A 132 -2.38 22.34 -9.06
C THR A 132 -3.18 23.47 -9.72
N ASP A 133 -4.12 23.14 -10.60
CA ASP A 133 -4.92 24.12 -11.33
C ASP A 133 -6.42 23.86 -11.25
N TYR A 134 -6.85 22.63 -11.06
CA TYR A 134 -8.24 22.23 -11.16
C TYR A 134 -8.62 21.13 -10.18
N TRP A 135 -9.63 21.37 -9.35
CA TRP A 135 -10.25 20.34 -8.48
C TRP A 135 -10.76 19.12 -9.25
N SER A 136 -10.91 19.23 -10.58
CA SER A 136 -11.41 18.13 -11.40
C SER A 136 -10.35 17.12 -11.84
N TYR A 137 -9.07 17.40 -11.58
CA TYR A 137 -7.95 16.57 -12.03
C TYR A 137 -7.01 16.27 -10.87
N GLY A 138 -7.33 15.28 -10.05
CA GLY A 138 -6.42 14.80 -9.01
C GLY A 138 -5.16 14.18 -9.63
N ASN A 139 -4.18 15.00 -10.01
CA ASN A 139 -2.92 14.59 -10.60
C ASN A 139 -1.80 14.58 -9.55
N ARG A 140 -0.74 13.83 -9.80
CA ARG A 140 0.50 13.88 -9.03
C ARG A 140 1.35 15.06 -9.46
N GLN A 141 2.28 15.49 -8.59
CA GLN A 141 3.26 16.52 -8.93
C GLN A 141 4.62 16.23 -8.31
N LEU A 142 5.66 16.47 -9.11
CA LEU A 142 7.05 16.52 -8.64
C LEU A 142 7.59 17.93 -8.77
N ASP A 143 8.15 18.45 -7.67
CA ASP A 143 8.81 19.77 -7.65
C ASP A 143 10.21 19.73 -8.26
N ALA A 144 10.78 18.55 -8.44
CA ALA A 144 12.10 18.34 -9.04
C ALA A 144 12.09 17.06 -9.90
N VAL A 145 12.88 17.07 -10.97
CA VAL A 145 13.07 15.94 -11.88
C VAL A 145 14.55 15.84 -12.27
N GLY A 146 14.97 14.72 -12.86
CA GLY A 146 16.36 14.49 -13.27
C GLY A 146 17.29 14.08 -12.12
N GLY A 147 18.59 13.99 -12.41
CA GLY A 147 19.62 13.63 -11.42
C GLY A 147 19.51 12.21 -10.88
N GLY A 148 18.88 11.29 -11.60
CA GLY A 148 18.60 9.94 -11.11
C GLY A 148 17.51 9.88 -10.05
N LEU A 149 16.64 10.90 -9.99
CA LEU A 149 15.52 10.88 -9.04
C LEU A 149 14.68 9.63 -9.25
N THR A 150 14.42 8.90 -8.16
CA THR A 150 13.52 7.75 -8.14
C THR A 150 12.28 8.10 -7.33
N VAL A 151 11.12 7.88 -7.93
CA VAL A 151 9.79 8.05 -7.34
C VAL A 151 9.20 6.66 -7.14
N SER A 152 8.64 6.40 -5.96
CA SER A 152 7.97 5.12 -5.66
C SER A 152 6.60 5.42 -5.09
N GLU A 153 5.57 4.96 -5.76
CA GLU A 153 4.18 5.34 -5.52
C GLU A 153 3.25 4.13 -5.70
N THR A 154 1.99 4.29 -5.31
CA THR A 154 0.95 3.28 -5.45
C THR A 154 -0.12 3.78 -6.40
N TYR A 155 -0.59 2.94 -7.32
CA TYR A 155 -1.65 3.30 -8.26
C TYR A 155 -2.94 3.70 -7.54
N GLY A 156 -3.47 4.85 -7.91
CA GLY A 156 -4.77 5.35 -7.43
C GLY A 156 -4.79 5.82 -5.97
N SER A 157 -3.65 5.89 -5.28
CA SER A 157 -3.57 6.39 -3.90
C SER A 157 -2.23 7.01 -3.56
N CYS A 158 -2.21 7.93 -2.60
CA CYS A 158 -1.00 8.40 -1.94
C CYS A 158 -0.51 7.47 -0.82
N MET A 159 -1.33 6.49 -0.42
CA MET A 159 -0.98 5.48 0.58
C MET A 159 -0.36 4.26 -0.09
N THR A 160 0.56 3.60 0.61
CA THR A 160 1.06 2.29 0.21
C THR A 160 -0.05 1.22 0.25
N CYS A 161 0.15 0.08 -0.43
CA CYS A 161 -0.79 -1.04 -0.36
C CYS A 161 -1.00 -1.55 1.07
N ASP A 162 0.06 -1.57 1.88
CA ASP A 162 -0.02 -1.97 3.29
C ASP A 162 -0.85 -0.98 4.12
N GLU A 163 -0.69 0.34 3.90
CA GLU A 163 -1.51 1.36 4.57
C GLU A 163 -2.97 1.27 4.18
N GLN A 164 -3.27 1.04 2.89
CA GLN A 164 -4.64 0.82 2.41
C GLN A 164 -5.26 -0.44 3.05
N ALA A 165 -4.50 -1.55 3.10
CA ALA A 165 -4.95 -2.78 3.75
C ALA A 165 -5.22 -2.58 5.25
N ALA A 166 -4.39 -1.80 5.95
CA ALA A 166 -4.59 -1.46 7.36
C ALA A 166 -5.86 -0.64 7.62
N MET A 167 -6.35 0.12 6.64
CA MET A 167 -7.61 0.86 6.76
C MET A 167 -8.86 -0.01 6.64
N LEU A 168 -8.72 -1.27 6.22
CA LEU A 168 -9.84 -2.21 6.11
C LEU A 168 -10.09 -2.99 7.39
N VAL A 169 -9.21 -2.90 8.39
CA VAL A 169 -9.33 -3.57 9.67
C VAL A 169 -9.35 -2.58 10.83
N SER A 170 -9.98 -3.00 11.94
CA SER A 170 -10.01 -2.25 13.19
C SER A 170 -9.91 -3.21 14.37
N THR A 171 -9.56 -2.70 15.54
CA THR A 171 -9.31 -3.49 16.73
C THR A 171 -10.35 -3.25 17.82
N ILE A 172 -10.75 -4.32 18.48
CA ILE A 172 -11.54 -4.26 19.71
C ILE A 172 -10.63 -4.75 20.84
N ASP A 173 -10.41 -3.90 21.83
CA ASP A 173 -9.69 -4.23 23.05
C ASP A 173 -10.73 -4.61 24.11
N PHE A 174 -10.64 -5.83 24.64
CA PHE A 174 -11.52 -6.33 25.69
C PHE A 174 -10.85 -6.19 27.04
N GLU A 175 -11.63 -5.73 28.01
CA GLU A 175 -11.29 -5.66 29.43
C GLU A 175 -12.40 -6.37 30.23
N VAL A 176 -12.06 -7.47 30.86
CA VAL A 176 -13.00 -8.25 31.68
C VAL A 176 -12.56 -8.19 33.14
N ASP A 177 -13.24 -7.37 33.95
CA ASP A 177 -12.99 -7.25 35.36
C ASP A 177 -13.60 -8.46 36.12
N MET A 178 -12.73 -9.36 36.57
CA MET A 178 -13.09 -10.56 37.33
C MET A 178 -13.05 -10.35 38.86
N ASN A 179 -12.73 -9.14 39.32
CA ASN A 179 -12.66 -8.84 40.75
C ASN A 179 -14.01 -9.05 41.45
N GLY A 180 -13.99 -9.77 42.56
CA GLY A 180 -15.20 -10.09 43.31
C GLY A 180 -15.94 -11.33 42.80
N SER A 181 -15.57 -11.90 41.64
CA SER A 181 -16.06 -13.22 41.21
C SER A 181 -15.37 -14.37 41.98
N MET A 182 -15.88 -15.60 41.80
CA MET A 182 -15.19 -16.82 42.25
C MET A 182 -14.15 -17.30 41.22
N TYR A 183 -13.99 -16.60 40.15
CA TYR A 183 -13.13 -16.97 39.00
C TYR A 183 -12.14 -15.85 38.68
N PRO A 184 -10.98 -16.21 38.11
CA PRO A 184 -10.51 -17.59 37.96
C PRO A 184 -10.14 -18.23 39.32
N ASN A 185 -10.03 -19.56 39.33
CA ASN A 185 -9.65 -20.33 40.52
C ASN A 185 -8.85 -21.59 40.12
N GLY A 186 -8.52 -22.46 41.11
CA GLY A 186 -7.68 -23.63 40.84
C GLY A 186 -8.28 -24.68 39.88
N ASP A 187 -9.59 -24.65 39.67
CA ASP A 187 -10.32 -25.56 38.78
C ASP A 187 -10.57 -24.95 37.35
N TYR A 188 -10.63 -23.61 37.32
CA TYR A 188 -10.87 -22.79 36.11
C TYR A 188 -9.91 -21.62 36.16
N ASP A 189 -8.75 -21.79 35.54
CA ASP A 189 -7.60 -20.90 35.66
C ASP A 189 -7.38 -19.98 34.42
N ASN A 190 -8.20 -20.10 33.39
CA ASN A 190 -8.13 -19.29 32.19
C ASN A 190 -9.45 -18.55 31.97
N VAL A 191 -9.35 -17.30 31.45
CA VAL A 191 -10.46 -16.47 30.99
C VAL A 191 -10.41 -16.37 29.50
N VAL A 192 -11.52 -16.65 28.82
CA VAL A 192 -11.60 -16.66 27.35
C VAL A 192 -12.89 -16.00 26.88
N LEU A 193 -12.86 -15.44 25.68
CA LEU A 193 -14.07 -15.07 24.94
C LEU A 193 -14.33 -16.11 23.86
N ASN A 194 -15.55 -16.61 23.81
CA ASN A 194 -16.01 -17.49 22.74
C ASN A 194 -17.13 -16.81 21.98
N GLY A 195 -17.07 -16.79 20.65
CA GLY A 195 -18.02 -16.08 19.80
C GLY A 195 -18.03 -16.58 18.37
N ASP A 196 -18.74 -15.87 17.52
CA ASP A 196 -18.94 -16.22 16.11
C ASP A 196 -18.22 -15.30 15.14
N TRP A 197 -17.20 -14.56 15.59
CA TRP A 197 -16.43 -13.70 14.69
C TRP A 197 -15.67 -14.51 13.62
N PRO A 198 -15.41 -13.92 12.45
CA PRO A 198 -14.66 -14.57 11.39
C PRO A 198 -13.28 -15.08 11.84
N GLY A 199 -12.96 -16.32 11.51
CA GLY A 199 -11.66 -16.93 11.83
C GLY A 199 -11.63 -17.68 13.17
N SER A 200 -12.58 -17.43 14.09
CA SER A 200 -12.65 -18.24 15.34
C SER A 200 -13.22 -19.64 15.10
N GLY A 201 -13.95 -19.84 13.98
CA GLY A 201 -14.94 -20.90 13.87
C GLY A 201 -16.15 -20.59 14.77
N PRO A 202 -17.38 -20.88 14.33
CA PRO A 202 -18.56 -20.50 15.11
C PRO A 202 -18.54 -21.20 16.47
N TRP A 203 -18.45 -20.36 17.53
CA TRP A 203 -18.52 -20.83 18.92
C TRP A 203 -17.49 -21.92 19.28
N ASN A 204 -16.24 -21.79 18.80
CA ASN A 204 -15.17 -22.65 19.28
C ASN A 204 -14.73 -22.26 20.68
N GLY A 205 -14.50 -23.23 21.54
CA GLY A 205 -13.78 -23.02 22.78
C GLY A 205 -12.38 -22.47 22.51
N TRP A 206 -11.87 -21.61 23.40
CA TRP A 206 -10.59 -20.92 23.21
C TRP A 206 -10.58 -19.90 22.07
N GLY A 207 -11.68 -19.19 21.85
CA GLY A 207 -11.79 -18.21 20.77
C GLY A 207 -10.77 -17.07 20.90
N LEU A 208 -10.82 -16.29 22.01
CA LEU A 208 -9.81 -15.31 22.37
C LEU A 208 -9.41 -15.54 23.83
N GLN A 209 -8.17 -15.88 24.09
CA GLN A 209 -7.65 -16.00 25.44
C GLN A 209 -7.28 -14.62 25.97
N LEU A 210 -7.73 -14.31 27.19
CA LEU A 210 -7.40 -13.08 27.89
C LEU A 210 -6.30 -13.32 28.91
N SER A 211 -5.48 -12.30 29.19
CA SER A 211 -4.42 -12.33 30.21
C SER A 211 -4.59 -11.21 31.24
N ASP A 212 -4.13 -11.47 32.44
CA ASP A 212 -4.00 -10.51 33.56
C ASP A 212 -2.52 -10.45 33.94
N ASP A 213 -1.73 -9.73 33.10
CA ASP A 213 -0.27 -9.73 33.23
C ASP A 213 0.23 -8.82 34.36
N ASP A 214 -0.57 -7.87 34.80
CA ASP A 214 -0.25 -6.96 35.92
C ASP A 214 -0.86 -7.37 37.25
N GLY A 215 -1.74 -8.36 37.24
CA GLY A 215 -2.32 -8.99 38.44
C GLY A 215 -3.36 -8.14 39.12
N ASP A 216 -4.05 -7.26 38.42
CA ASP A 216 -5.07 -6.38 38.96
C ASP A 216 -6.49 -6.99 38.95
N GLY A 217 -6.63 -8.17 38.37
CA GLY A 217 -7.88 -8.92 38.23
C GLY A 217 -8.71 -8.51 37.00
N VAL A 218 -8.18 -7.64 36.13
CA VAL A 218 -8.79 -7.29 34.85
C VAL A 218 -8.07 -8.05 33.72
N TYR A 219 -8.80 -8.92 33.09
CA TYR A 219 -8.30 -9.76 31.99
C TYR A 219 -8.43 -9.05 30.64
N THR A 220 -7.34 -8.89 29.92
CA THR A 220 -7.28 -8.12 28.67
C THR A 220 -6.91 -8.97 27.46
N GLY A 221 -7.39 -8.57 26.28
CA GLY A 221 -7.05 -9.15 25.00
C GLY A 221 -7.62 -8.36 23.84
N SER A 222 -7.04 -8.48 22.66
CA SER A 222 -7.43 -7.70 21.50
C SER A 222 -7.83 -8.60 20.33
N LEU A 223 -8.82 -8.15 19.55
CA LEU A 223 -9.33 -8.82 18.37
C LEU A 223 -9.35 -7.84 17.21
N THR A 224 -8.58 -8.13 16.14
CA THR A 224 -8.56 -7.34 14.93
C THR A 224 -9.47 -8.01 13.88
N LEU A 225 -10.40 -7.25 13.34
CA LEU A 225 -11.43 -7.71 12.40
C LEU A 225 -11.63 -6.69 11.28
N ASP A 226 -12.24 -7.11 10.19
CA ASP A 226 -12.69 -6.20 9.15
C ASP A 226 -13.63 -5.14 9.74
N VAL A 227 -13.49 -3.90 9.27
CA VAL A 227 -14.29 -2.77 9.74
C VAL A 227 -15.79 -3.07 9.66
N GLY A 228 -16.51 -2.68 10.70
CA GLY A 228 -17.95 -2.89 10.78
C GLY A 228 -18.40 -4.33 11.03
N THR A 229 -17.48 -5.30 11.23
CA THR A 229 -17.83 -6.68 11.57
C THR A 229 -18.55 -6.73 12.92
N SER A 230 -19.77 -7.27 12.92
CA SER A 230 -20.56 -7.48 14.13
C SER A 230 -20.59 -8.96 14.49
N PHE A 231 -20.50 -9.27 15.77
CA PHE A 231 -20.50 -10.64 16.26
C PHE A 231 -21.11 -10.74 17.66
N GLU A 232 -21.48 -11.96 18.03
CA GLU A 232 -21.90 -12.29 19.38
C GLU A 232 -20.80 -13.06 20.12
N TYR A 233 -20.74 -12.89 21.44
CA TYR A 233 -19.77 -13.61 22.28
C TYR A 233 -20.26 -13.78 23.71
N VAL A 234 -19.59 -14.69 24.41
CA VAL A 234 -19.71 -14.89 25.86
C VAL A 234 -18.33 -14.84 26.50
N VAL A 235 -18.27 -14.43 27.75
CA VAL A 235 -17.10 -14.66 28.61
C VAL A 235 -17.19 -16.08 29.12
N ALA A 236 -16.09 -16.81 29.10
CA ALA A 236 -16.01 -18.14 29.70
C ALA A 236 -14.74 -18.31 30.51
N VAL A 237 -14.80 -19.20 31.53
CA VAL A 237 -13.61 -19.67 32.23
C VAL A 237 -13.45 -21.16 31.98
N THR A 238 -12.22 -21.61 31.79
CA THR A 238 -11.88 -22.99 31.48
C THR A 238 -10.66 -23.45 32.30
N GLY A 239 -10.55 -24.73 32.56
CA GLY A 239 -9.44 -25.28 33.32
C GLY A 239 -9.55 -26.79 33.50
N SER A 240 -8.94 -27.33 34.58
CA SER A 240 -8.89 -28.77 34.81
C SER A 240 -10.27 -29.40 34.99
N ALA A 241 -11.23 -28.65 35.56
CA ALA A 241 -12.57 -29.16 35.85
C ALA A 241 -13.40 -29.46 34.60
N ASP A 242 -13.19 -28.75 33.51
CA ASP A 242 -13.84 -28.99 32.22
C ASP A 242 -12.93 -29.66 31.18
N GLY A 243 -11.74 -30.12 31.62
CA GLY A 243 -10.72 -30.71 30.72
C GLY A 243 -10.16 -29.73 29.72
N TRP A 244 -10.10 -28.44 30.04
CA TRP A 244 -9.66 -27.35 29.17
C TRP A 244 -10.42 -27.28 27.84
N SER A 245 -11.74 -27.48 27.89
CA SER A 245 -12.59 -27.43 26.69
C SER A 245 -12.75 -26.01 26.10
N GLY A 246 -12.49 -25.00 26.92
CA GLY A 246 -12.82 -23.61 26.61
C GLY A 246 -14.27 -23.23 26.95
N TRP A 247 -15.06 -24.13 27.58
CA TRP A 247 -16.48 -23.97 27.80
C TRP A 247 -16.90 -24.29 29.26
N GLY A 248 -16.02 -24.15 30.22
CA GLY A 248 -16.29 -24.54 31.61
C GLY A 248 -17.49 -23.83 32.23
N GLN A 249 -17.33 -22.58 32.67
CA GLN A 249 -18.43 -21.72 33.08
C GLN A 249 -18.58 -20.57 32.12
N GLN A 250 -19.81 -20.22 31.76
CA GLN A 250 -20.09 -19.20 30.74
C GLN A 250 -20.93 -18.08 31.39
N PHE A 251 -20.62 -16.87 30.94
CA PHE A 251 -21.28 -15.66 31.43
C PHE A 251 -21.76 -14.86 30.23
N GLY A 252 -23.06 -14.61 30.17
CA GLY A 252 -23.72 -13.74 29.20
C GLY A 252 -24.27 -12.49 29.89
N GLN A 253 -25.05 -11.71 29.17
CA GLN A 253 -25.66 -10.47 29.67
C GLN A 253 -26.75 -10.80 30.75
N PRO A 254 -26.59 -10.36 32.00
CA PRO A 254 -27.56 -10.66 33.07
C PRO A 254 -28.93 -10.05 32.78
N ALA A 255 -28.97 -8.86 32.22
CA ALA A 255 -30.22 -8.13 31.97
C ALA A 255 -31.11 -8.76 30.85
N CYS A 256 -30.57 -9.73 30.11
CA CYS A 256 -31.23 -10.36 28.94
C CYS A 256 -31.42 -11.87 29.13
N ASN A 257 -31.51 -12.39 30.34
CA ASN A 257 -31.66 -13.82 30.63
C ASN A 257 -30.49 -14.68 30.09
N GLY A 258 -29.25 -14.18 30.20
CA GLY A 258 -28.07 -14.89 29.71
C GLY A 258 -27.89 -14.83 28.18
N ALA A 259 -28.45 -13.84 27.53
CA ALA A 259 -28.14 -13.58 26.11
C ALA A 259 -26.66 -13.30 25.93
N ASN A 260 -26.18 -13.59 24.73
CA ASN A 260 -24.80 -13.28 24.35
C ASN A 260 -24.53 -11.77 24.39
N PHE A 261 -23.28 -11.39 24.67
CA PHE A 261 -22.81 -10.05 24.41
C PHE A 261 -22.70 -9.83 22.90
N THR A 262 -22.77 -8.59 22.47
CA THR A 262 -22.54 -8.20 21.08
C THR A 262 -21.46 -7.14 21.01
N ALA A 263 -20.62 -7.21 19.99
CA ALA A 263 -19.66 -6.16 19.67
C ALA A 263 -19.64 -5.92 18.15
N THR A 264 -19.16 -4.74 17.79
CA THR A 264 -18.96 -4.35 16.38
C THR A 264 -17.60 -3.69 16.26
N ALA A 265 -16.78 -4.19 15.36
CA ALA A 265 -15.51 -3.56 15.02
C ALA A 265 -15.75 -2.13 14.50
N PRO A 266 -14.95 -1.12 14.90
CA PRO A 266 -15.11 0.24 14.42
C PRO A 266 -15.24 0.31 12.90
N ALA A 267 -16.05 1.25 12.41
CA ALA A 267 -16.25 1.45 10.97
C ALA A 267 -15.06 2.14 10.30
N ASP A 268 -14.25 2.86 11.08
CA ASP A 268 -13.04 3.50 10.60
C ASP A 268 -11.86 2.55 10.78
N GLY A 269 -11.15 2.25 9.68
CA GLY A 269 -9.98 1.38 9.70
C GLY A 269 -8.82 1.96 10.51
N ASN A 270 -7.92 1.08 10.93
CA ASN A 270 -6.76 1.43 11.75
C ASN A 270 -7.11 2.18 13.06
N THR A 271 -8.31 1.91 13.59
CA THR A 271 -8.79 2.45 14.86
C THR A 271 -9.04 1.33 15.86
N SER A 272 -9.14 1.67 17.15
CA SER A 272 -9.51 0.74 18.19
C SER A 272 -10.67 1.25 19.02
N THR A 273 -11.39 0.33 19.64
CA THR A 273 -12.41 0.61 20.66
C THR A 273 -12.22 -0.34 21.81
N THR A 274 -12.55 0.10 23.03
CA THR A 274 -12.48 -0.73 24.22
C THR A 274 -13.88 -1.19 24.62
N VAL A 275 -14.01 -2.48 24.93
CA VAL A 275 -15.22 -3.09 25.52
C VAL A 275 -14.87 -3.57 26.90
N SER A 276 -15.41 -2.89 27.93
CA SER A 276 -15.20 -3.24 29.33
C SER A 276 -16.42 -3.97 29.89
N ILE A 277 -16.19 -5.10 30.54
CA ILE A 277 -17.20 -5.95 31.13
C ILE A 277 -16.84 -6.12 32.61
N SER A 278 -17.78 -5.84 33.55
CA SER A 278 -17.58 -6.02 34.98
C SER A 278 -18.21 -7.31 35.48
N VAL A 279 -17.82 -7.74 36.69
CA VAL A 279 -18.43 -8.89 37.41
C VAL A 279 -19.92 -8.75 37.54
N ASP A 280 -20.44 -7.54 37.72
CA ASP A 280 -21.88 -7.29 37.82
C ASP A 280 -22.60 -7.62 36.50
N ASP A 281 -21.89 -7.55 35.39
CA ASP A 281 -22.41 -7.96 34.09
C ASP A 281 -22.32 -9.48 33.89
N LEU A 282 -21.51 -10.19 34.70
CA LEU A 282 -21.30 -11.62 34.64
C LEU A 282 -22.17 -12.41 35.65
N SER A 283 -22.96 -11.76 36.48
CA SER A 283 -23.83 -12.43 37.46
C SER A 283 -24.95 -13.18 36.72
N ALA A 284 -24.97 -14.50 36.86
CA ALA A 284 -25.96 -15.39 36.28
C ALA A 284 -27.33 -15.26 37.00
#